data_cc7b95daac5e7de38452b60cddb24bc7
#
_entry.id   cc7b95daac5e7de38452b60cddb24bc7
#
_cell.length_a   1.000
_cell.length_b   1.000
_cell.length_c   1.000
_cell.angle_alpha   90.00
_cell.angle_beta   90.00
_cell.angle_gamma   90.00
#
_symmetry.space_group_name_H-M   'P 1'
#
loop_
_entity.id
_entity.type
_entity.pdbx_description
1 polymer ?
#
loop_
_entity_poly.entity_id
_entity_poly.type
_entity_poly.pdbx_seq_one_letter_code
_entity_poly.pdbx_strand_id
1 'polypeptide(L)'
;QTVILSMEEGYAVNDEKKKFLSLKLHENLGSIKYIFSDKTGTLTKNEMEFKGCSIFTKLYCQSESATTMYETNAESSTRQKSIFSKDFNPIILKDSLSNDEEIQINATRDECPFSTLSEVTLEFFLNIAINHDVLVNVEEAATNVNSSYSGSSPDEVVLVQAAKELGIEFVERIGEDYKIKVNGTVINFTMLNRFDFTSERKRSSIIIRDSLGQIKMYMKGADSVILKKINAFSQQKLYAKTNEHVDKFAKEGLRTLCYSMKFLTAEEYKEFNAEYSQLQEQYLSDKSKIKEIEELISTLENNMILLGVTALEDMLQDNVKASIKDFID
;
A
#
# COMPACT_ATOMS: atom_id res chain seq x y z
N GLN A 1 15.00 -44.61 -19.96
CA GLN A 1 14.77 -43.28 -19.32
C GLN A 1 14.52 -42.20 -20.36
N THR A 2 15.36 -42.06 -21.37
CA THR A 2 15.17 -41.06 -22.45
C THR A 2 13.89 -41.29 -23.25
N VAL A 3 13.47 -42.55 -23.45
CA VAL A 3 12.22 -42.91 -24.13
C VAL A 3 11.00 -42.61 -23.27
N ILE A 4 11.05 -42.77 -21.96
CA ILE A 4 9.95 -42.48 -21.06
C ILE A 4 9.67 -40.98 -21.01
N LEU A 5 10.70 -40.13 -20.94
CA LEU A 5 10.57 -38.68 -20.93
C LEU A 5 10.00 -38.09 -22.24
N SER A 6 10.17 -38.82 -23.38
CA SER A 6 9.60 -38.42 -24.67
C SER A 6 8.14 -38.87 -24.85
N MET A 7 7.60 -39.69 -23.96
CA MET A 7 6.23 -40.21 -24.01
C MET A 7 5.27 -39.54 -23.06
N GLU A 8 5.73 -38.68 -22.16
CA GLU A 8 4.84 -37.87 -21.27
C GLU A 8 4.16 -36.76 -22.07
N GLU A 9 2.84 -36.77 -22.09
CA GLU A 9 2.02 -35.73 -22.69
C GLU A 9 2.34 -34.38 -22.11
N GLY A 10 2.80 -33.45 -22.92
CA GLY A 10 3.16 -32.08 -22.56
C GLY A 10 4.58 -31.66 -22.91
N TYR A 11 5.46 -32.58 -23.27
CA TYR A 11 6.75 -32.25 -23.85
C TYR A 11 6.64 -32.25 -25.37
N ALA A 12 6.21 -31.11 -25.93
CA ALA A 12 6.24 -30.91 -27.38
C ALA A 12 7.66 -31.07 -27.90
N VAL A 13 7.86 -32.10 -28.71
CA VAL A 13 9.13 -32.40 -29.41
C VAL A 13 9.35 -31.45 -30.61
N ASN A 14 8.77 -30.27 -30.57
CA ASN A 14 9.02 -29.21 -31.52
C ASN A 14 9.56 -28.03 -30.78
N ASP A 15 10.87 -28.01 -30.55
CA ASP A 15 11.70 -26.87 -30.84
C ASP A 15 13.14 -27.06 -30.38
N GLU A 16 13.98 -26.51 -31.19
CA GLU A 16 15.40 -26.44 -31.10
C GLU A 16 15.92 -26.16 -29.69
N LYS A 17 16.78 -27.04 -29.18
CA LYS A 17 17.68 -26.77 -28.04
C LYS A 17 17.21 -27.06 -26.61
N LYS A 18 16.33 -28.00 -26.33
CA LYS A 18 16.25 -28.57 -24.97
C LYS A 18 17.44 -29.52 -24.77
N LYS A 19 18.55 -29.00 -24.23
CA LYS A 19 19.70 -29.81 -23.81
C LYS A 19 19.36 -30.51 -22.53
N PHE A 20 19.23 -31.83 -22.50
CA PHE A 20 19.24 -32.63 -21.28
C PHE A 20 20.66 -32.58 -20.71
N LEU A 21 20.86 -31.81 -19.66
CA LEU A 21 22.17 -31.57 -19.06
C LEU A 21 22.66 -32.72 -18.19
N SER A 22 21.77 -33.58 -17.67
CA SER A 22 22.19 -34.76 -16.90
C SER A 22 21.03 -35.74 -16.68
N LEU A 23 21.22 -37.02 -17.02
CA LEU A 23 20.32 -38.14 -16.66
C LEU A 23 20.47 -38.55 -15.18
N LYS A 24 21.56 -38.20 -14.50
CA LYS A 24 21.80 -38.52 -13.08
C LYS A 24 20.97 -37.66 -12.13
N LEU A 25 20.35 -36.59 -12.62
CA LEU A 25 19.54 -35.71 -11.75
C LEU A 25 18.36 -36.45 -11.12
N HIS A 26 17.73 -37.37 -11.88
CA HIS A 26 16.57 -38.14 -11.40
C HIS A 26 16.91 -39.06 -10.21
N GLU A 27 18.09 -39.67 -10.23
CA GLU A 27 18.53 -40.54 -9.12
C GLU A 27 18.81 -39.75 -7.85
N ASN A 28 19.21 -38.47 -7.98
CA ASN A 28 19.47 -37.60 -6.85
C ASN A 28 18.20 -36.94 -6.27
N LEU A 29 17.09 -36.86 -7.02
CA LEU A 29 15.85 -36.26 -6.53
C LEU A 29 15.29 -36.98 -5.30
N GLY A 30 15.39 -38.31 -5.26
CA GLY A 30 14.96 -39.11 -4.09
C GLY A 30 15.84 -38.99 -2.85
N SER A 31 17.00 -38.32 -2.93
CA SER A 31 17.90 -38.12 -1.80
C SER A 31 17.94 -36.68 -1.28
N ILE A 32 17.09 -35.81 -1.82
CA ILE A 32 16.99 -34.41 -1.40
C ILE A 32 16.45 -34.35 0.02
N LYS A 33 17.18 -33.63 0.91
CA LYS A 33 16.78 -33.38 2.29
C LYS A 33 16.26 -31.96 2.55
N TYR A 34 16.62 -31.03 1.68
CA TYR A 34 16.29 -29.61 1.80
C TYR A 34 15.88 -29.04 0.46
N ILE A 35 14.78 -28.32 0.44
CA ILE A 35 14.28 -27.55 -0.72
C ILE A 35 14.31 -26.08 -0.33
N PHE A 36 15.04 -25.27 -1.09
CA PHE A 36 15.05 -23.82 -0.97
C PHE A 36 14.20 -23.26 -2.13
N SER A 37 13.15 -22.55 -1.78
CA SER A 37 12.25 -21.94 -2.76
C SER A 37 12.26 -20.43 -2.57
N ASP A 38 12.21 -19.70 -3.69
CA ASP A 38 11.86 -18.28 -3.62
C ASP A 38 10.40 -18.14 -3.19
N LYS A 39 10.08 -17.03 -2.53
CA LYS A 39 8.70 -16.75 -2.12
C LYS A 39 7.92 -16.08 -3.26
N THR A 40 8.42 -14.93 -3.72
CA THR A 40 7.67 -14.02 -4.61
C THR A 40 7.68 -14.54 -6.03
N GLY A 41 6.48 -14.74 -6.61
CA GLY A 41 6.31 -15.28 -7.95
C GLY A 41 6.51 -16.80 -8.07
N THR A 42 6.93 -17.49 -6.99
CA THR A 42 7.05 -18.97 -6.94
C THR A 42 6.01 -19.55 -6.01
N LEU A 43 6.02 -19.17 -4.74
CA LEU A 43 5.00 -19.57 -3.78
C LEU A 43 3.78 -18.63 -3.82
N THR A 44 3.93 -17.43 -4.36
CA THR A 44 2.86 -16.44 -4.54
C THR A 44 2.60 -16.16 -6.02
N LYS A 45 1.39 -15.68 -6.33
CA LYS A 45 0.92 -15.37 -7.69
C LYS A 45 1.40 -14.02 -8.24
N ASN A 46 2.08 -13.19 -7.44
CA ASN A 46 2.26 -11.75 -7.68
C ASN A 46 0.93 -10.97 -7.76
N GLU A 47 -0.11 -11.52 -7.19
CA GLU A 47 -1.41 -10.89 -7.03
C GLU A 47 -1.55 -10.47 -5.57
N MET A 48 -1.89 -9.22 -5.36
CA MET A 48 -2.11 -8.67 -4.03
C MET A 48 -3.60 -8.55 -3.77
N GLU A 49 -4.00 -8.69 -2.53
CA GLU A 49 -5.37 -8.48 -2.09
C GLU A 49 -5.42 -7.48 -0.92
N PHE A 50 -6.35 -6.52 -0.99
CA PHE A 50 -6.59 -5.61 0.10
C PHE A 50 -7.40 -6.32 1.20
N LYS A 51 -6.84 -6.44 2.40
CA LYS A 51 -7.48 -7.15 3.53
C LYS A 51 -8.13 -6.22 4.55
N GLY A 52 -7.66 -5.00 4.61
CA GLY A 52 -8.21 -4.01 5.53
C GLY A 52 -7.30 -2.81 5.75
N CYS A 53 -7.73 -1.96 6.65
CA CYS A 53 -6.97 -0.79 7.04
C CYS A 53 -7.22 -0.41 8.50
N SER A 54 -6.33 0.40 9.03
CA SER A 54 -6.52 1.11 10.28
C SER A 54 -6.52 2.59 9.97
N ILE A 55 -7.61 3.28 10.28
CA ILE A 55 -7.75 4.73 10.06
C ILE A 55 -7.97 5.37 11.41
N PHE A 56 -7.11 6.35 11.72
CA PHE A 56 -7.08 6.97 13.03
C PHE A 56 -6.89 5.89 14.12
N THR A 57 -7.87 5.66 15.01
CA THR A 57 -7.79 4.64 16.08
C THR A 57 -8.62 3.40 15.78
N LYS A 58 -9.29 3.34 14.63
CA LYS A 58 -10.22 2.26 14.28
C LYS A 58 -9.60 1.27 13.30
N LEU A 59 -9.89 0.01 13.54
CA LEU A 59 -9.48 -1.11 12.70
C LEU A 59 -10.65 -1.55 11.82
N TYR A 60 -10.46 -1.49 10.51
CA TYR A 60 -11.40 -1.94 9.50
C TYR A 60 -10.81 -3.17 8.81
N CYS A 61 -11.32 -4.33 9.18
CA CYS A 61 -10.98 -5.60 8.57
C CYS A 61 -12.23 -6.47 8.49
N GLN A 62 -12.25 -7.36 7.52
CA GLN A 62 -13.33 -8.33 7.42
C GLN A 62 -13.04 -9.51 8.33
N SER A 63 -13.98 -9.82 9.22
CA SER A 63 -13.97 -11.02 10.02
C SER A 63 -15.04 -11.97 9.50
N GLU A 64 -14.82 -13.28 9.58
CA GLU A 64 -15.83 -14.31 9.23
C GLU A 64 -17.10 -14.22 10.09
N SER A 65 -17.06 -13.50 11.21
CA SER A 65 -18.22 -13.14 12.02
C SER A 65 -18.44 -11.63 11.87
N ALA A 66 -19.48 -11.25 11.17
CA ALA A 66 -19.96 -9.88 11.08
C ALA A 66 -20.40 -9.40 12.48
N THR A 67 -19.43 -9.10 13.32
CA THR A 67 -19.65 -8.47 14.61
C THR A 67 -18.55 -7.45 14.78
N THR A 68 -18.95 -6.20 14.78
CA THR A 68 -18.16 -5.08 15.23
C THR A 68 -17.47 -5.47 16.55
N MET A 69 -16.17 -5.79 16.48
CA MET A 69 -15.42 -6.02 17.72
C MET A 69 -15.18 -4.69 18.40
N TYR A 70 -16.15 -4.26 19.18
CA TYR A 70 -15.86 -3.44 20.34
C TYR A 70 -15.07 -4.31 21.32
N GLU A 71 -13.94 -3.80 21.80
CA GLU A 71 -13.05 -4.48 22.71
C GLU A 71 -13.81 -5.08 23.88
N THR A 72 -13.85 -6.38 23.99
CA THR A 72 -14.09 -7.04 25.26
C THR A 72 -12.82 -7.78 25.65
N ASN A 73 -12.22 -7.28 26.74
CA ASN A 73 -11.15 -7.98 27.46
C ASN A 73 -11.65 -9.35 27.91
N ALA A 74 -11.13 -10.41 27.32
CA ALA A 74 -11.22 -11.73 27.90
C ALA A 74 -10.02 -12.58 27.56
N GLU A 75 -9.22 -12.83 28.57
CA GLU A 75 -8.20 -13.86 28.61
C GLU A 75 -8.84 -15.24 28.44
N SER A 76 -8.56 -15.91 27.33
CA SER A 76 -8.62 -17.38 27.28
C SER A 76 -7.80 -17.90 26.09
N SER A 77 -6.85 -18.74 26.44
CA SER A 77 -5.98 -19.49 25.54
C SER A 77 -6.78 -20.47 24.68
N THR A 78 -7.07 -20.07 23.45
CA THR A 78 -7.54 -20.99 22.41
C THR A 78 -6.99 -20.50 21.07
N ARG A 79 -6.56 -21.43 20.20
CA ARG A 79 -6.01 -21.18 18.86
C ARG A 79 -6.64 -19.93 18.24
N GLN A 80 -5.85 -18.87 18.09
CA GLN A 80 -6.30 -17.63 17.44
C GLN A 80 -6.78 -17.99 16.03
N LYS A 81 -8.11 -17.92 15.82
CA LYS A 81 -8.65 -17.85 14.46
C LYS A 81 -8.19 -16.53 13.87
N SER A 82 -7.76 -16.55 12.60
CA SER A 82 -7.49 -15.33 11.85
C SER A 82 -8.66 -14.36 12.00
N ILE A 83 -8.36 -13.10 12.26
CA ILE A 83 -9.36 -12.04 12.33
C ILE A 83 -9.78 -11.55 10.94
N PHE A 84 -9.11 -12.04 9.89
CA PHE A 84 -9.34 -11.64 8.50
C PHE A 84 -10.14 -12.71 7.75
N SER A 85 -11.14 -12.28 7.00
CA SER A 85 -11.86 -13.11 6.05
C SER A 85 -10.96 -13.51 4.89
N LYS A 86 -11.29 -14.61 4.20
CA LYS A 86 -10.53 -15.05 3.03
C LYS A 86 -10.65 -14.08 1.86
N ASP A 87 -11.81 -13.45 1.70
CA ASP A 87 -12.12 -12.60 0.56
C ASP A 87 -12.44 -11.17 1.01
N PHE A 88 -11.87 -10.17 0.33
CA PHE A 88 -12.18 -8.76 0.55
C PHE A 88 -13.57 -8.42 -0.01
N ASN A 89 -14.41 -7.79 0.80
CA ASN A 89 -15.70 -7.28 0.35
C ASN A 89 -15.79 -5.76 0.59
N PRO A 90 -15.64 -4.95 -0.48
CA PRO A 90 -15.65 -3.49 -0.38
C PRO A 90 -16.96 -2.92 0.17
N ILE A 91 -18.09 -3.61 -0.01
CA ILE A 91 -19.40 -3.17 0.48
C ILE A 91 -19.42 -3.14 2.00
N ILE A 92 -18.93 -4.19 2.65
CA ILE A 92 -18.89 -4.28 4.12
C ILE A 92 -17.96 -3.20 4.70
N LEU A 93 -16.81 -2.96 4.05
CA LEU A 93 -15.90 -1.90 4.48
C LEU A 93 -16.53 -0.53 4.31
N LYS A 94 -17.21 -0.29 3.19
CA LYS A 94 -17.92 0.97 2.91
C LYS A 94 -19.02 1.23 3.93
N ASP A 95 -19.82 0.22 4.26
CA ASP A 95 -20.88 0.32 5.26
C ASP A 95 -20.30 0.62 6.66
N SER A 96 -19.17 -0.01 7.02
CA SER A 96 -18.49 0.24 8.29
C SER A 96 -17.94 1.67 8.37
N LEU A 97 -17.36 2.17 7.29
CA LEU A 97 -16.89 3.56 7.19
C LEU A 97 -18.04 4.56 7.28
N SER A 98 -19.15 4.31 6.58
CA SER A 98 -20.34 5.16 6.59
C SER A 98 -20.99 5.25 7.98
N ASN A 99 -21.03 4.15 8.73
CA ASN A 99 -21.54 4.14 10.11
C ASN A 99 -20.67 4.97 11.07
N ASP A 100 -19.41 5.20 10.72
CA ASP A 100 -18.44 5.92 11.52
C ASP A 100 -18.24 7.39 11.08
N GLU A 101 -18.87 7.85 10.01
CA GLU A 101 -18.67 9.20 9.43
C GLU A 101 -18.93 10.33 10.43
N GLU A 102 -19.93 10.20 11.27
CA GLU A 102 -20.33 11.23 12.25
C GLU A 102 -19.50 11.20 13.54
N ILE A 103 -18.55 10.28 13.67
CA ILE A 103 -17.73 10.21 14.88
C ILE A 103 -16.85 11.45 14.99
N GLN A 104 -17.10 12.21 16.07
CA GLN A 104 -16.31 13.38 16.39
C GLN A 104 -14.95 13.00 16.94
N ILE A 105 -13.92 13.64 16.45
CA ILE A 105 -12.56 13.49 16.96
C ILE A 105 -12.38 14.44 18.15
N ASN A 106 -12.38 13.88 19.36
CA ASN A 106 -12.12 14.62 20.59
C ASN A 106 -10.60 14.79 20.80
N ALA A 107 -9.96 15.55 19.93
CA ALA A 107 -8.56 15.91 20.02
C ALA A 107 -8.41 17.44 19.95
N THR A 108 -7.35 17.98 20.53
CA THR A 108 -7.04 19.39 20.33
C THR A 108 -6.58 19.62 18.88
N ARG A 109 -6.72 20.84 18.36
CA ARG A 109 -6.26 21.18 17.00
C ARG A 109 -4.77 20.91 16.78
N ASP A 110 -3.98 21.00 17.85
CA ASP A 110 -2.55 20.69 17.83
C ASP A 110 -2.28 19.17 17.73
N GLU A 111 -3.22 18.34 18.21
CA GLU A 111 -3.13 16.88 18.13
C GLU A 111 -3.66 16.35 16.78
N CYS A 112 -4.78 16.90 16.31
CA CYS A 112 -5.40 16.49 15.06
C CYS A 112 -6.18 17.68 14.45
N PRO A 113 -5.88 18.11 13.22
CA PRO A 113 -6.58 19.21 12.57
C PRO A 113 -7.99 18.84 12.09
N PHE A 114 -8.35 17.56 12.15
CA PHE A 114 -9.64 17.04 11.70
C PHE A 114 -10.67 17.03 12.82
N SER A 115 -11.90 17.35 12.47
CA SER A 115 -13.03 17.38 13.39
C SER A 115 -13.79 16.06 13.43
N THR A 116 -13.79 15.33 12.32
CA THR A 116 -14.53 14.07 12.17
C THR A 116 -13.64 12.96 11.61
N LEU A 117 -14.04 11.73 11.86
CA LEU A 117 -13.37 10.56 11.29
C LEU A 117 -13.52 10.51 9.76
N SER A 118 -14.64 11.03 9.22
CA SER A 118 -14.88 11.16 7.78
C SER A 118 -13.80 12.00 7.09
N GLU A 119 -13.39 13.12 7.70
CA GLU A 119 -12.32 13.96 7.15
C GLU A 119 -10.98 13.21 7.08
N VAL A 120 -10.62 12.47 8.13
CA VAL A 120 -9.39 11.65 8.14
C VAL A 120 -9.47 10.55 7.10
N THR A 121 -10.62 9.89 6.99
CA THR A 121 -10.87 8.82 6.04
C THR A 121 -10.73 9.32 4.59
N LEU A 122 -11.28 10.49 4.30
CA LEU A 122 -11.15 11.12 2.99
C LEU A 122 -9.67 11.38 2.67
N GLU A 123 -8.91 12.00 3.57
CA GLU A 123 -7.50 12.30 3.36
C GLU A 123 -6.64 11.03 3.24
N PHE A 124 -6.99 9.98 3.99
CA PHE A 124 -6.34 8.67 3.88
C PHE A 124 -6.48 8.06 2.48
N PHE A 125 -7.71 8.02 1.94
CA PHE A 125 -7.93 7.45 0.62
C PHE A 125 -7.53 8.40 -0.52
N LEU A 126 -7.54 9.72 -0.32
CA LEU A 126 -6.94 10.67 -1.26
C LEU A 126 -5.42 10.47 -1.37
N ASN A 127 -4.74 10.24 -0.25
CA ASN A 127 -3.31 9.89 -0.28
C ASN A 127 -3.07 8.63 -1.12
N ILE A 128 -3.91 7.60 -0.96
CA ILE A 128 -3.84 6.37 -1.77
C ILE A 128 -4.08 6.68 -3.25
N ALA A 129 -5.10 7.47 -3.57
CA ALA A 129 -5.53 7.75 -4.94
C ALA A 129 -4.64 8.75 -5.70
N ILE A 130 -3.73 9.46 -5.02
CA ILE A 130 -2.86 10.49 -5.62
C ILE A 130 -1.39 10.07 -5.60
N ASN A 131 -0.93 9.45 -4.52
CA ASN A 131 0.49 9.14 -4.31
C ASN A 131 0.85 7.74 -4.85
N HIS A 132 0.83 7.57 -6.18
CA HIS A 132 1.12 6.30 -6.86
C HIS A 132 1.61 6.52 -8.30
N ASP A 133 2.09 5.44 -8.94
CA ASP A 133 2.50 5.38 -10.35
C ASP A 133 1.55 4.54 -11.24
N VAL A 134 0.32 4.36 -10.79
CA VAL A 134 -0.68 3.57 -11.49
C VAL A 134 -1.21 4.34 -12.70
N LEU A 135 -1.44 3.63 -13.79
CA LEU A 135 -2.03 4.12 -15.03
C LEU A 135 -3.45 3.59 -15.20
N VAL A 136 -4.30 4.38 -15.85
CA VAL A 136 -5.67 4.00 -16.20
C VAL A 136 -5.66 3.38 -17.61
N ASN A 137 -6.22 2.18 -17.77
CA ASN A 137 -6.39 1.55 -19.07
C ASN A 137 -7.60 2.14 -19.80
N VAL A 138 -7.32 2.95 -20.83
CA VAL A 138 -8.33 3.72 -21.58
C VAL A 138 -9.22 2.82 -22.45
N GLU A 139 -8.72 1.69 -22.95
CA GLU A 139 -9.46 0.77 -23.81
C GLU A 139 -10.64 0.10 -23.10
N GLU A 140 -10.48 -0.24 -21.84
CA GLU A 140 -11.54 -0.81 -21.00
C GLU A 140 -12.54 0.25 -20.52
N ALA A 141 -12.09 1.48 -20.31
CA ALA A 141 -12.97 2.60 -19.95
C ALA A 141 -13.99 2.95 -21.05
N ALA A 142 -13.64 2.73 -22.32
CA ALA A 142 -14.54 3.01 -23.47
C ALA A 142 -15.71 2.01 -23.59
N THR A 143 -15.64 0.84 -22.97
CA THR A 143 -16.65 -0.23 -23.05
C THR A 143 -17.61 -0.28 -21.85
N ASN A 144 -17.58 0.70 -20.93
CA ASN A 144 -18.32 0.67 -19.65
C ASN A 144 -18.01 -0.54 -18.73
N VAL A 145 -17.02 -1.31 -19.05
CA VAL A 145 -16.44 -2.31 -18.15
C VAL A 145 -15.45 -1.58 -17.25
N ASN A 146 -15.58 -1.70 -15.95
CA ASN A 146 -14.75 -1.06 -14.92
C ASN A 146 -13.37 -0.65 -15.42
N SER A 147 -13.05 0.66 -15.38
CA SER A 147 -11.70 1.14 -15.72
C SER A 147 -10.69 0.34 -14.92
N SER A 148 -9.86 -0.43 -15.61
CA SER A 148 -8.83 -1.22 -14.95
C SER A 148 -7.58 -0.35 -14.76
N TYR A 149 -6.89 -0.63 -13.68
CA TYR A 149 -5.63 0.00 -13.35
C TYR A 149 -4.46 -0.92 -13.68
N SER A 150 -3.37 -0.35 -14.16
CA SER A 150 -2.12 -1.07 -14.38
C SER A 150 -0.94 -0.29 -13.81
N GLY A 151 0.11 -0.98 -13.40
CA GLY A 151 1.28 -0.34 -12.83
C GLY A 151 2.41 -1.34 -12.59
N SER A 152 3.59 -0.83 -12.30
CA SER A 152 4.77 -1.63 -12.00
C SER A 152 4.70 -2.30 -10.61
N SER A 153 3.90 -1.73 -9.70
CA SER A 153 3.69 -2.23 -8.33
C SER A 153 2.30 -2.83 -8.17
N PRO A 154 2.17 -4.16 -7.99
CA PRO A 154 0.88 -4.79 -7.69
C PRO A 154 0.22 -4.24 -6.43
N ASP A 155 1.02 -3.89 -5.42
CA ASP A 155 0.54 -3.29 -4.17
C ASP A 155 -0.20 -1.97 -4.44
N GLU A 156 0.36 -1.09 -5.30
CA GLU A 156 -0.27 0.18 -5.64
C GLU A 156 -1.55 0.01 -6.46
N VAL A 157 -1.55 -0.92 -7.42
CA VAL A 157 -2.73 -1.20 -8.25
C VAL A 157 -3.92 -1.60 -7.37
N VAL A 158 -3.71 -2.54 -6.45
CA VAL A 158 -4.76 -3.01 -5.53
C VAL A 158 -5.23 -1.91 -4.58
N LEU A 159 -4.32 -1.08 -4.09
CA LEU A 159 -4.68 0.04 -3.21
C LEU A 159 -5.53 1.09 -3.92
N VAL A 160 -5.16 1.47 -5.14
CA VAL A 160 -5.94 2.42 -5.97
C VAL A 160 -7.30 1.81 -6.34
N GLN A 161 -7.34 0.51 -6.63
CA GLN A 161 -8.58 -0.20 -6.89
C GLN A 161 -9.49 -0.21 -5.64
N ALA A 162 -8.95 -0.48 -4.46
CA ALA A 162 -9.70 -0.43 -3.21
C ALA A 162 -10.25 0.97 -2.91
N ALA A 163 -9.47 2.03 -3.15
CA ALA A 163 -9.93 3.41 -3.01
C ALA A 163 -11.11 3.71 -3.95
N LYS A 164 -11.05 3.25 -5.21
CA LYS A 164 -12.13 3.38 -6.18
C LYS A 164 -13.41 2.70 -5.71
N GLU A 165 -13.32 1.49 -5.21
CA GLU A 165 -14.47 0.72 -4.71
C GLU A 165 -15.14 1.40 -3.51
N LEU A 166 -14.37 2.17 -2.75
CA LEU A 166 -14.85 2.99 -1.64
C LEU A 166 -15.35 4.39 -2.06
N GLY A 167 -15.35 4.69 -3.37
CA GLY A 167 -15.88 5.91 -3.93
C GLY A 167 -14.86 7.02 -4.19
N ILE A 168 -13.56 6.74 -4.06
CA ILE A 168 -12.47 7.67 -4.36
C ILE A 168 -11.68 7.12 -5.54
N GLU A 169 -12.07 7.51 -6.76
CA GLU A 169 -11.57 6.99 -8.01
C GLU A 169 -10.51 7.91 -8.62
N PHE A 170 -9.33 7.37 -8.87
CA PHE A 170 -8.34 8.00 -9.73
C PHE A 170 -8.82 7.92 -11.18
N VAL A 171 -9.11 9.07 -11.78
CA VAL A 171 -9.69 9.14 -13.14
C VAL A 171 -8.59 9.26 -14.19
N GLU A 172 -7.69 10.24 -14.02
CA GLU A 172 -6.58 10.47 -14.94
C GLU A 172 -5.53 11.41 -14.33
N ARG A 173 -4.35 11.37 -14.93
CA ARG A 173 -3.29 12.33 -14.71
C ARG A 173 -2.81 12.88 -16.05
N ILE A 174 -2.84 14.21 -16.20
CA ILE A 174 -2.35 14.91 -17.39
C ILE A 174 -1.24 15.89 -16.94
N GLY A 175 0.02 15.52 -17.17
CA GLY A 175 1.16 16.28 -16.68
C GLY A 175 1.19 16.33 -15.14
N GLU A 176 0.98 17.51 -14.59
CA GLU A 176 0.95 17.76 -13.14
C GLU A 176 -0.48 17.73 -12.56
N ASP A 177 -1.50 17.68 -13.40
CA ASP A 177 -2.89 17.73 -12.95
C ASP A 177 -3.47 16.33 -12.78
N TYR A 178 -4.05 16.08 -11.60
CA TYR A 178 -4.76 14.86 -11.22
C TYR A 178 -6.25 15.13 -11.17
N LYS A 179 -7.04 14.23 -11.72
CA LYS A 179 -8.50 14.21 -11.57
C LYS A 179 -8.90 13.03 -10.70
N ILE A 180 -9.48 13.32 -9.56
CA ILE A 180 -10.00 12.34 -8.61
C ILE A 180 -11.51 12.53 -8.51
N LYS A 181 -12.24 11.43 -8.60
CA LYS A 181 -13.68 11.43 -8.41
C LYS A 181 -14.02 10.96 -7.01
N VAL A 182 -14.60 11.83 -6.21
CA VAL A 182 -14.99 11.56 -4.83
C VAL A 182 -16.51 11.49 -4.76
N ASN A 183 -17.07 10.33 -4.46
CA ASN A 183 -18.52 10.11 -4.39
C ASN A 183 -19.30 10.69 -5.58
N GLY A 184 -18.76 10.53 -6.79
CA GLY A 184 -19.36 10.99 -8.03
C GLY A 184 -18.95 12.40 -8.48
N THR A 185 -18.33 13.22 -7.63
CA THR A 185 -17.87 14.57 -7.94
C THR A 185 -16.39 14.56 -8.31
N VAL A 186 -16.03 15.14 -9.45
CA VAL A 186 -14.63 15.27 -9.87
C VAL A 186 -13.96 16.46 -9.20
N ILE A 187 -12.84 16.21 -8.56
CA ILE A 187 -11.98 17.21 -7.91
C ILE A 187 -10.62 17.20 -8.61
N ASN A 188 -10.08 18.37 -8.88
CA ASN A 188 -8.77 18.54 -9.50
C ASN A 188 -7.72 18.88 -8.43
N PHE A 189 -6.56 18.26 -8.59
CA PHE A 189 -5.37 18.55 -7.78
C PHE A 189 -4.20 18.81 -8.72
N THR A 190 -3.36 19.78 -8.39
CA THR A 190 -2.13 20.03 -9.12
C THR A 190 -0.95 19.54 -8.30
N MET A 191 -0.14 18.67 -8.87
CA MET A 191 1.13 18.23 -8.27
C MET A 191 2.14 19.36 -8.34
N LEU A 192 2.75 19.68 -7.21
CA LEU A 192 3.80 20.67 -7.10
C LEU A 192 5.19 20.03 -7.09
N ASN A 193 5.36 18.99 -6.28
CA ASN A 193 6.60 18.20 -6.21
C ASN A 193 6.24 16.73 -5.93
N ARG A 194 7.13 15.85 -6.39
CA ARG A 194 7.04 14.42 -6.10
C ARG A 194 8.41 13.87 -5.74
N PHE A 195 8.46 13.04 -4.72
CA PHE A 195 9.66 12.39 -4.22
C PHE A 195 9.41 10.88 -4.21
N ASP A 196 9.98 10.21 -5.21
CA ASP A 196 9.72 8.80 -5.46
C ASP A 196 10.28 7.90 -4.36
N PHE A 197 9.77 6.68 -4.33
CA PHE A 197 10.24 5.64 -3.44
C PHE A 197 11.67 5.22 -3.82
N THR A 198 12.55 5.16 -2.83
CA THR A 198 13.85 4.48 -2.94
C THR A 198 14.02 3.50 -1.79
N SER A 199 14.85 2.47 -1.99
CA SER A 199 15.15 1.48 -0.94
C SER A 199 15.83 2.10 0.30
N GLU A 200 16.48 3.25 0.13
CA GLU A 200 17.09 4.01 1.22
C GLU A 200 16.06 4.83 1.97
N ARG A 201 15.20 5.55 1.26
CA ARG A 201 14.12 6.36 1.84
C ARG A 201 13.01 5.50 2.44
N LYS A 202 12.68 4.35 1.84
CA LYS A 202 11.57 3.44 2.18
C LYS A 202 10.21 4.15 2.29
N ARG A 203 10.05 5.26 1.57
CA ARG A 203 8.84 6.08 1.51
C ARG A 203 8.80 6.88 0.22
N SER A 204 7.60 7.24 -0.18
CA SER A 204 7.35 8.22 -1.24
C SER A 204 6.47 9.33 -0.70
N SER A 205 6.63 10.53 -1.25
CA SER A 205 5.82 11.69 -0.87
C SER A 205 5.50 12.56 -2.06
N ILE A 206 4.38 13.26 -1.99
CA ILE A 206 3.89 14.14 -3.03
C ILE A 206 3.32 15.41 -2.40
N ILE A 207 3.66 16.56 -2.97
CA ILE A 207 3.10 17.85 -2.59
C ILE A 207 2.09 18.22 -3.66
N ILE A 208 0.88 18.48 -3.24
CA ILE A 208 -0.23 18.84 -4.12
C ILE A 208 -0.86 20.17 -3.69
N ARG A 209 -1.52 20.83 -4.64
CA ARG A 209 -2.44 21.94 -4.39
C ARG A 209 -3.83 21.51 -4.79
N ASP A 210 -4.79 21.69 -3.89
CA ASP A 210 -6.20 21.43 -4.20
C ASP A 210 -6.86 22.61 -4.92
N SER A 211 -8.10 22.43 -5.36
CA SER A 211 -8.88 23.45 -6.07
C SER A 211 -9.18 24.71 -5.25
N LEU A 212 -9.04 24.65 -3.93
CA LEU A 212 -9.19 25.77 -3.01
C LEU A 212 -7.86 26.52 -2.76
N GLY A 213 -6.76 26.03 -3.36
CA GLY A 213 -5.43 26.60 -3.20
C GLY A 213 -4.67 26.11 -1.97
N GLN A 214 -5.23 25.17 -1.20
CA GLN A 214 -4.58 24.58 -0.04
C GLN A 214 -3.46 23.64 -0.49
N ILE A 215 -2.28 23.78 0.11
CA ILE A 215 -1.12 22.94 -0.18
C ILE A 215 -1.06 21.83 0.87
N LYS A 216 -0.97 20.60 0.38
CA LYS A 216 -0.89 19.39 1.21
C LYS A 216 0.31 18.55 0.77
N MET A 217 0.99 17.97 1.72
CA MET A 217 1.99 16.94 1.49
C MET A 217 1.44 15.60 1.96
N TYR A 218 1.37 14.63 1.05
CA TYR A 218 1.06 13.25 1.38
C TYR A 218 2.34 12.42 1.39
N MET A 219 2.43 11.49 2.32
CA MET A 219 3.54 10.57 2.43
C MET A 219 3.02 9.16 2.73
N LYS A 220 3.60 8.16 2.06
CA LYS A 220 3.36 6.73 2.34
C LYS A 220 4.68 5.98 2.40
N GLY A 221 4.73 4.92 3.17
CA GLY A 221 5.94 4.10 3.28
C GLY A 221 5.90 3.08 4.40
N ALA A 222 7.06 2.47 4.66
CA ALA A 222 7.21 1.51 5.73
C ALA A 222 6.87 2.13 7.10
N ASP A 223 6.17 1.38 7.93
CA ASP A 223 5.78 1.73 9.30
C ASP A 223 6.96 2.25 10.12
N SER A 224 8.07 1.50 10.09
CA SER A 224 9.32 1.83 10.81
C SER A 224 9.93 3.18 10.43
N VAL A 225 9.58 3.73 9.26
CA VAL A 225 10.04 5.02 8.77
C VAL A 225 8.99 6.10 9.01
N ILE A 226 7.74 5.87 8.59
CA ILE A 226 6.66 6.85 8.69
C ILE A 226 6.40 7.22 10.16
N LEU A 227 6.31 6.23 11.05
CA LEU A 227 6.04 6.47 12.47
C LEU A 227 7.09 7.35 13.17
N LYS A 228 8.33 7.38 12.67
CA LYS A 228 9.38 8.29 13.18
C LYS A 228 9.22 9.73 12.69
N LYS A 229 8.44 9.94 11.63
CA LYS A 229 8.18 11.26 11.03
C LYS A 229 6.93 11.93 11.58
N ILE A 230 6.14 11.19 12.35
CA ILE A 230 4.92 11.70 13.00
C ILE A 230 5.30 12.57 14.19
N ASN A 231 4.48 13.58 14.45
CA ASN A 231 4.55 14.33 15.71
C ASN A 231 4.06 13.45 16.87
N ALA A 232 4.96 12.63 17.41
CA ALA A 232 4.61 11.65 18.44
C ALA A 232 4.13 12.28 19.75
N PHE A 233 4.50 13.53 20.01
CA PHE A 233 4.08 14.22 21.24
C PHE A 233 2.59 14.58 21.20
N SER A 234 2.14 15.17 20.10
CA SER A 234 0.73 15.55 19.91
C SER A 234 -0.19 14.37 19.57
N GLN A 235 0.35 13.28 19.02
CA GLN A 235 -0.43 12.13 18.52
C GLN A 235 -0.14 10.82 19.26
N GLN A 236 0.23 10.88 20.54
CA GLN A 236 0.68 9.72 21.32
C GLN A 236 -0.32 8.56 21.35
N LYS A 237 -1.61 8.85 21.55
CA LYS A 237 -2.67 7.83 21.59
C LYS A 237 -2.86 7.18 20.23
N LEU A 238 -2.88 8.00 19.17
CA LEU A 238 -3.02 7.54 17.79
C LEU A 238 -1.84 6.68 17.37
N TYR A 239 -0.63 7.12 17.70
CA TYR A 239 0.61 6.37 17.45
C TYR A 239 0.58 4.99 18.12
N ALA A 240 0.27 4.94 19.42
CA ALA A 240 0.24 3.69 20.18
C ALA A 240 -0.80 2.71 19.61
N LYS A 241 -2.01 3.20 19.29
CA LYS A 241 -3.08 2.36 18.75
C LYS A 241 -2.78 1.87 17.33
N THR A 242 -2.23 2.74 16.48
CA THR A 242 -1.82 2.35 15.13
C THR A 242 -0.70 1.31 15.16
N ASN A 243 0.27 1.45 16.05
CA ASN A 243 1.34 0.47 16.21
C ASN A 243 0.80 -0.90 16.66
N GLU A 244 -0.18 -0.92 17.58
CA GLU A 244 -0.90 -2.16 17.96
C GLU A 244 -1.57 -2.83 16.75
N HIS A 245 -2.21 -2.03 15.87
CA HIS A 245 -2.83 -2.55 14.67
C HIS A 245 -1.80 -3.07 13.65
N VAL A 246 -0.67 -2.38 13.48
CA VAL A 246 0.46 -2.85 12.66
C VAL A 246 0.97 -4.20 13.16
N ASP A 247 1.14 -4.36 14.47
CA ASP A 247 1.56 -5.64 15.07
C ASP A 247 0.53 -6.76 14.82
N LYS A 248 -0.77 -6.44 14.84
CA LYS A 248 -1.83 -7.39 14.49
C LYS A 248 -1.72 -7.84 13.02
N PHE A 249 -1.58 -6.89 12.10
CA PHE A 249 -1.40 -7.18 10.68
C PHE A 249 -0.13 -8.01 10.42
N ALA A 250 0.98 -7.65 11.06
CA ALA A 250 2.24 -8.38 10.92
C ALA A 250 2.17 -9.81 11.43
N LYS A 251 1.43 -10.09 12.52
CA LYS A 251 1.19 -11.45 13.04
C LYS A 251 0.43 -12.33 12.06
N GLU A 252 -0.44 -11.74 11.24
CA GLU A 252 -1.17 -12.43 10.16
C GLU A 252 -0.35 -12.55 8.86
N GLY A 253 0.89 -12.03 8.86
CA GLY A 253 1.77 -12.07 7.68
C GLY A 253 1.42 -11.06 6.59
N LEU A 254 0.57 -10.06 6.91
CA LEU A 254 0.14 -9.06 5.95
C LEU A 254 1.22 -7.99 5.73
N ARG A 255 1.30 -7.48 4.52
CA ARG A 255 2.14 -6.31 4.21
C ARG A 255 1.45 -5.05 4.66
N THR A 256 2.16 -4.22 5.40
CA THR A 256 1.64 -2.95 5.91
C THR A 256 2.27 -1.76 5.19
N LEU A 257 1.46 -0.74 4.94
CA LEU A 257 1.90 0.53 4.41
C LEU A 257 1.26 1.66 5.20
N CYS A 258 2.08 2.51 5.82
CA CYS A 258 1.64 3.65 6.61
C CYS A 258 1.44 4.89 5.75
N TYR A 259 0.42 5.69 6.11
CA TYR A 259 0.03 6.93 5.44
C TYR A 259 0.01 8.09 6.42
N SER A 260 0.55 9.20 5.97
CA SER A 260 0.58 10.45 6.73
C SER A 260 0.45 11.65 5.82
N MET A 261 0.11 12.80 6.39
CA MET A 261 0.02 14.05 5.66
C MET A 261 0.51 15.23 6.48
N LYS A 262 0.66 16.36 5.82
CA LYS A 262 0.95 17.66 6.44
C LYS A 262 0.31 18.76 5.61
N PHE A 263 -0.27 19.76 6.26
CA PHE A 263 -0.64 21.01 5.60
C PHE A 263 0.59 21.91 5.53
N LEU A 264 0.78 22.55 4.40
CA LEU A 264 1.86 23.52 4.19
C LEU A 264 1.25 24.90 3.93
N THR A 265 1.82 25.92 4.55
CA THR A 265 1.49 27.28 4.17
C THR A 265 2.13 27.62 2.82
N ALA A 266 1.64 28.66 2.14
CA ALA A 266 2.20 29.11 0.88
C ALA A 266 3.65 29.59 1.06
N GLU A 267 3.95 30.18 2.21
CA GLU A 267 5.28 30.66 2.59
C GLU A 267 6.24 29.48 2.80
N GLU A 268 5.86 28.50 3.62
CA GLU A 268 6.67 27.28 3.87
C GLU A 268 6.99 26.56 2.56
N TYR A 269 5.99 26.42 1.68
CA TYR A 269 6.21 25.78 0.38
C TYR A 269 7.14 26.62 -0.50
N LYS A 270 6.99 27.95 -0.54
CA LYS A 270 7.81 28.84 -1.34
C LYS A 270 9.28 28.81 -0.91
N GLU A 271 9.53 28.83 0.39
CA GLU A 271 10.89 28.74 0.96
C GLU A 271 11.53 27.40 0.60
N PHE A 272 10.82 26.30 0.86
CA PHE A 272 11.27 24.96 0.49
C PHE A 272 11.60 24.86 -1.01
N ASN A 273 10.67 25.31 -1.87
CA ASN A 273 10.81 25.13 -3.32
C ASN A 273 11.94 25.98 -3.89
N ALA A 274 12.24 27.15 -3.31
CA ALA A 274 13.37 27.98 -3.71
C ALA A 274 14.70 27.28 -3.42
N GLU A 275 14.87 26.74 -2.21
CA GLU A 275 16.07 25.99 -1.82
C GLU A 275 16.22 24.68 -2.60
N TYR A 276 15.11 23.95 -2.78
CA TYR A 276 15.07 22.72 -3.54
C TYR A 276 15.48 22.92 -4.99
N SER A 277 14.96 23.97 -5.66
CA SER A 277 15.32 24.31 -7.04
C SER A 277 16.80 24.68 -7.17
N GLN A 278 17.33 25.47 -6.23
CA GLN A 278 18.74 25.82 -6.21
C GLN A 278 19.65 24.59 -6.05
N LEU A 279 19.31 23.67 -5.15
CA LEU A 279 20.07 22.44 -4.97
C LEU A 279 19.97 21.52 -6.18
N GLN A 280 18.82 21.47 -6.85
CA GLN A 280 18.66 20.71 -8.09
C GLN A 280 19.53 21.27 -9.23
N GLU A 281 19.62 22.58 -9.39
CA GLU A 281 20.54 23.20 -10.37
C GLU A 281 22.00 22.85 -10.05
N GLN A 282 22.38 22.91 -8.79
CA GLN A 282 23.75 22.54 -8.37
C GLN A 282 24.01 21.03 -8.58
N TYR A 283 23.02 20.16 -8.37
CA TYR A 283 23.14 18.72 -8.59
C TYR A 283 23.43 18.36 -10.05
N LEU A 284 23.03 19.18 -11.02
CA LEU A 284 23.38 18.96 -12.43
C LEU A 284 24.90 19.00 -12.67
N SER A 285 25.61 19.84 -11.92
CA SER A 285 27.07 19.98 -12.00
C SER A 285 27.83 19.17 -10.95
N ASP A 286 27.24 18.98 -9.77
CA ASP A 286 27.85 18.27 -8.63
C ASP A 286 26.88 17.21 -8.02
N LYS A 287 27.12 15.95 -8.37
CA LYS A 287 26.32 14.81 -7.90
C LYS A 287 26.38 14.57 -6.38
N SER A 288 27.34 15.15 -5.66
CA SER A 288 27.42 15.05 -4.20
C SER A 288 26.26 15.76 -3.50
N LYS A 289 25.63 16.72 -4.16
CA LYS A 289 24.47 17.48 -3.66
C LYS A 289 23.21 16.64 -3.40
N ILE A 290 23.17 15.40 -3.88
CA ILE A 290 22.01 14.51 -3.63
C ILE A 290 21.71 14.37 -2.13
N LYS A 291 22.73 14.34 -1.28
CA LYS A 291 22.54 14.22 0.17
C LYS A 291 21.86 15.45 0.78
N GLU A 292 22.26 16.65 0.34
CA GLU A 292 21.65 17.91 0.79
C GLU A 292 20.18 17.99 0.35
N ILE A 293 19.88 17.54 -0.88
CA ILE A 293 18.50 17.44 -1.38
C ILE A 293 17.68 16.48 -0.53
N GLU A 294 18.22 15.31 -0.22
CA GLU A 294 17.53 14.30 0.62
C GLU A 294 17.32 14.80 2.04
N GLU A 295 18.27 15.50 2.63
CA GLU A 295 18.15 16.12 3.96
C GLU A 295 17.07 17.20 3.96
N LEU A 296 17.04 18.07 2.95
CA LEU A 296 16.03 19.12 2.80
C LEU A 296 14.62 18.49 2.71
N ILE A 297 14.43 17.49 1.84
CA ILE A 297 13.16 16.76 1.72
C ILE A 297 12.82 16.09 3.06
N SER A 298 13.78 15.43 3.70
CA SER A 298 13.57 14.73 4.98
C SER A 298 13.16 15.69 6.11
N THR A 299 13.64 16.94 6.08
CA THR A 299 13.26 17.99 7.03
C THR A 299 11.80 18.40 6.83
N LEU A 300 11.37 18.58 5.58
CA LEU A 300 9.98 18.91 5.26
C LEU A 300 9.01 17.79 5.69
N GLU A 301 9.45 16.54 5.55
CA GLU A 301 8.69 15.32 5.89
C GLU A 301 8.60 15.06 7.42
N ASN A 302 9.00 15.98 8.28
CA ASN A 302 8.84 15.85 9.73
C ASN A 302 7.54 16.49 10.21
N ASN A 303 7.13 16.13 11.42
CA ASN A 303 5.89 16.61 12.07
C ASN A 303 4.63 16.29 11.24
N MET A 304 4.61 15.10 10.65
CA MET A 304 3.47 14.63 9.87
C MET A 304 2.29 14.24 10.76
N ILE A 305 1.10 14.30 10.22
CA ILE A 305 -0.14 13.82 10.83
C ILE A 305 -0.35 12.39 10.34
N LEU A 306 -0.47 11.43 11.25
CA LEU A 306 -0.75 10.04 10.93
C LEU A 306 -2.21 9.89 10.51
N LEU A 307 -2.44 9.33 9.33
CA LEU A 307 -3.77 9.03 8.82
C LEU A 307 -4.18 7.59 9.13
N GLY A 308 -3.28 6.65 8.86
CA GLY A 308 -3.58 5.24 9.05
C GLY A 308 -2.59 4.29 8.38
N VAL A 309 -3.01 3.03 8.29
CA VAL A 309 -2.21 1.92 7.74
C VAL A 309 -3.11 1.03 6.90
N THR A 310 -2.62 0.57 5.75
CA THR A 310 -3.25 -0.50 4.97
C THR A 310 -2.62 -1.86 5.24
N ALA A 311 -3.38 -2.92 5.02
CA ALA A 311 -2.94 -4.30 5.10
C ALA A 311 -3.26 -5.04 3.80
N LEU A 312 -2.23 -5.62 3.18
CA LEU A 312 -2.31 -6.37 1.93
C LEU A 312 -1.84 -7.80 2.14
N GLU A 313 -2.48 -8.74 1.47
CA GLU A 313 -2.03 -10.12 1.39
C GLU A 313 -1.42 -10.42 0.04
N ASP A 314 -0.29 -11.13 0.05
CA ASP A 314 0.36 -11.66 -1.14
C ASP A 314 -0.25 -13.05 -1.41
N MET A 315 -1.05 -13.17 -2.47
CA MET A 315 -1.84 -14.37 -2.76
C MET A 315 -0.94 -15.56 -3.09
N LEU A 316 -1.17 -16.67 -2.39
CA LEU A 316 -0.44 -17.92 -2.63
C LEU A 316 -0.85 -18.55 -3.98
N GLN A 317 0.10 -19.21 -4.64
CA GLN A 317 -0.17 -20.06 -5.79
C GLN A 317 -1.14 -21.19 -5.42
N ASP A 318 -1.88 -21.66 -6.42
CA ASP A 318 -2.78 -22.78 -6.24
C ASP A 318 -1.97 -24.03 -5.83
N ASN A 319 -2.54 -24.81 -4.92
CA ASN A 319 -1.96 -26.04 -4.41
C ASN A 319 -0.63 -25.95 -3.64
N VAL A 320 -0.10 -24.75 -3.32
CA VAL A 320 1.15 -24.61 -2.54
C VAL A 320 1.10 -25.41 -1.25
N LYS A 321 -0.02 -25.35 -0.52
CA LYS A 321 -0.20 -26.10 0.73
C LYS A 321 -0.14 -27.62 0.52
N ALA A 322 -0.76 -28.12 -0.56
CA ALA A 322 -0.74 -29.54 -0.90
C ALA A 322 0.69 -29.95 -1.29
N SER A 323 1.35 -29.19 -2.18
CA SER A 323 2.72 -29.47 -2.60
C SER A 323 3.71 -29.49 -1.43
N ILE A 324 3.59 -28.54 -0.50
CA ILE A 324 4.45 -28.56 0.70
C ILE A 324 4.21 -29.81 1.54
N LYS A 325 2.95 -30.24 1.67
CA LYS A 325 2.62 -31.46 2.39
C LYS A 325 3.21 -32.71 1.70
N ASP A 326 3.08 -32.79 0.37
CA ASP A 326 3.61 -33.89 -0.42
C ASP A 326 5.16 -33.99 -0.34
N PHE A 327 5.85 -32.88 -0.05
CA PHE A 327 7.31 -32.88 0.18
C PHE A 327 7.72 -33.30 1.60
N ILE A 328 6.80 -33.22 2.57
CA ILE A 328 7.06 -33.57 3.97
C ILE A 328 6.74 -35.05 4.25
N ASP A 329 5.72 -35.59 3.61
CA ASP A 329 5.30 -37.01 3.69
C ASP A 329 6.28 -37.90 2.90
#